data_ff63b62e9866d03c7aad79623bb71e5b
#
_entry.id   ff63b62e9866d03c7aad79623bb71e5b
#
_cell.length_a   1.000
_cell.length_b   1.000
_cell.length_c   1.000
_cell.angle_alpha   90.00
_cell.angle_beta   90.00
_cell.angle_gamma   90.00
#
_symmetry.space_group_name_H-M   'P 1'
#
loop_
_entity.id
_entity.type
_entity.pdbx_description
1 polymer ?
#
loop_
_entity_poly.entity_id
_entity_poly.type
_entity_poly.pdbx_seq_one_letter_code
_entity_poly.pdbx_strand_id
1 'polypeptide(L)'
;MRLLSWNDFNACVESISESCSNHSFSGVYGFPRGGLCLAVALSHSLSIPLLLEAQPDSLVVDDVYETGTTLDRVRDLPGITAFVWISKVEPQWWSAVE
;
A
#
# COMPACT_ATOMS: atom_id res chain seq x y z
N MET A 1 4.76 21.23 -4.42
CA MET A 1 3.91 20.03 -4.36
C MET A 1 3.63 19.53 -5.78
N ARG A 2 3.82 18.27 -6.02
CA ARG A 2 3.54 17.66 -7.30
C ARG A 2 2.06 17.31 -7.42
N LEU A 3 1.43 17.67 -8.54
CA LEU A 3 0.07 17.25 -8.81
C LEU A 3 0.09 15.86 -9.44
N LEU A 4 -0.65 14.94 -8.84
CA LEU A 4 -0.76 13.57 -9.31
C LEU A 4 -2.01 13.41 -10.17
N SER A 5 -1.87 12.73 -11.29
CA SER A 5 -2.95 12.46 -12.23
C SER A 5 -3.47 11.04 -12.09
N TRP A 6 -4.57 10.73 -12.79
CA TRP A 6 -5.06 9.35 -12.88
C TRP A 6 -4.05 8.43 -13.55
N ASN A 7 -3.26 8.95 -14.49
CA ASN A 7 -2.17 8.16 -15.10
C ASN A 7 -1.10 7.83 -14.08
N ASP A 8 -0.76 8.77 -13.20
CA ASP A 8 0.19 8.53 -12.11
C ASP A 8 -0.36 7.47 -11.15
N PHE A 9 -1.66 7.56 -10.83
CA PHE A 9 -2.33 6.59 -9.97
C PHE A 9 -2.28 5.18 -10.58
N ASN A 10 -2.62 5.06 -11.86
CA ASN A 10 -2.60 3.77 -12.55
C ASN A 10 -1.19 3.18 -12.62
N ALA A 11 -0.19 4.02 -12.85
CA ALA A 11 1.20 3.57 -12.85
C ALA A 11 1.63 3.06 -11.46
N CYS A 12 1.17 3.72 -10.40
CA CYS A 12 1.41 3.29 -9.02
C CYS A 12 0.80 1.91 -8.78
N VAL A 13 -0.46 1.70 -9.15
CA VAL A 13 -1.15 0.42 -9.00
C VAL A 13 -0.41 -0.68 -9.76
N GLU A 14 -0.01 -0.43 -11.00
CA GLU A 14 0.76 -1.39 -11.78
C GLU A 14 2.08 -1.75 -11.13
N SER A 15 2.80 -0.75 -10.65
CA SER A 15 4.10 -0.96 -10.00
C SER A 15 3.97 -1.86 -8.77
N ILE A 16 3.00 -1.58 -7.91
CA ILE A 16 2.76 -2.40 -6.72
C ILE A 16 2.30 -3.81 -7.12
N SER A 17 1.39 -3.91 -8.09
CA SER A 17 0.86 -5.20 -8.55
C SER A 17 1.96 -6.10 -9.10
N GLU A 18 2.88 -5.55 -9.88
CA GLU A 18 4.01 -6.29 -10.41
C GLU A 18 4.94 -6.78 -9.29
N SER A 19 5.23 -5.92 -8.33
CA SER A 19 6.07 -6.27 -7.19
C SER A 19 5.45 -7.37 -6.33
N CYS A 20 4.14 -7.46 -6.30
CA CYS A 20 3.39 -8.40 -5.46
C CYS A 20 2.87 -9.61 -6.23
N SER A 21 3.16 -9.75 -7.52
CA SER A 21 2.55 -10.76 -8.39
C SER A 21 2.80 -12.20 -7.93
N ASN A 22 3.89 -12.47 -7.23
CA ASN A 22 4.25 -13.80 -6.75
C ASN A 22 3.90 -14.03 -5.27
N HIS A 23 3.22 -13.07 -4.64
CA HIS A 23 2.83 -13.17 -3.24
C HIS A 23 1.38 -13.55 -3.10
N SER A 24 1.09 -14.32 -2.05
CA SER A 24 -0.28 -14.61 -1.63
C SER A 24 -0.58 -13.83 -0.37
N PHE A 25 -1.55 -12.92 -0.45
CA PHE A 25 -1.96 -12.11 0.71
C PHE A 25 -3.34 -12.51 1.19
N SER A 26 -3.57 -12.36 2.50
CA SER A 26 -4.91 -12.53 3.08
C SER A 26 -5.89 -11.47 2.54
N GLY A 27 -5.37 -10.32 2.12
CA GLY A 27 -6.13 -9.24 1.55
C GLY A 27 -5.30 -7.97 1.50
N VAL A 28 -5.93 -6.86 1.14
CA VAL A 28 -5.28 -5.54 1.11
C VAL A 28 -6.04 -4.57 2.00
N TYR A 29 -5.29 -3.82 2.80
CA TYR A 29 -5.82 -2.78 3.67
C TYR A 29 -5.21 -1.44 3.29
N GLY A 30 -6.05 -0.42 3.12
CA GLY A 30 -5.59 0.95 2.89
C GLY A 30 -5.94 1.84 4.07
N PHE A 31 -4.96 2.59 4.54
CA PHE A 31 -5.22 3.53 5.64
C PHE A 31 -6.15 4.66 5.17
N PRO A 32 -7.26 4.87 5.89
CA PRO A 32 -8.14 5.98 5.56
C PRO A 32 -7.43 7.33 5.81
N ARG A 33 -7.70 8.31 4.99
CA ARG A 33 -8.54 8.15 3.80
C ARG A 33 -7.69 7.97 2.54
N GLY A 34 -6.44 8.45 2.54
CA GLY A 34 -5.59 8.49 1.36
C GLY A 34 -5.28 7.13 0.75
N GLY A 35 -5.14 6.09 1.58
CA GLY A 35 -4.83 4.75 1.10
C GLY A 35 -6.01 3.94 0.60
N LEU A 36 -7.26 4.40 0.83
CA LEU A 36 -8.44 3.61 0.48
C LEU A 36 -8.59 3.39 -1.03
N CYS A 37 -8.45 4.43 -1.84
CA CYS A 37 -8.56 4.30 -3.30
C CYS A 37 -7.51 3.35 -3.84
N LEU A 38 -6.29 3.44 -3.33
CA LEU A 38 -5.20 2.58 -3.73
C LEU A 38 -5.49 1.12 -3.35
N ALA A 39 -6.00 0.89 -2.15
CA ALA A 39 -6.36 -0.46 -1.70
C ALA A 39 -7.48 -1.06 -2.56
N VAL A 40 -8.51 -0.30 -2.90
CA VAL A 40 -9.60 -0.76 -3.76
C VAL A 40 -9.06 -1.17 -5.13
N ALA A 41 -8.22 -0.35 -5.74
CA ALA A 41 -7.63 -0.65 -7.04
C ALA A 41 -6.76 -1.90 -6.99
N LEU A 42 -5.97 -2.06 -5.93
CA LEU A 42 -5.12 -3.25 -5.76
C LEU A 42 -5.93 -4.51 -5.48
N SER A 43 -7.03 -4.39 -4.74
CA SER A 43 -7.95 -5.51 -4.53
C SER A 43 -8.44 -6.07 -5.87
N HIS A 44 -8.80 -5.19 -6.80
CA HIS A 44 -9.20 -5.60 -8.14
C HIS A 44 -8.03 -6.15 -8.95
N SER A 45 -6.91 -5.45 -8.96
CA SER A 45 -5.75 -5.83 -9.77
C SER A 45 -5.14 -7.16 -9.35
N LEU A 46 -5.09 -7.43 -8.06
CA LEU A 46 -4.49 -8.65 -7.50
C LEU A 46 -5.52 -9.75 -7.21
N SER A 47 -6.79 -9.47 -7.37
CA SER A 47 -7.89 -10.40 -7.07
C SER A 47 -7.84 -10.90 -5.62
N ILE A 48 -7.62 -9.99 -4.69
CA ILE A 48 -7.58 -10.28 -3.25
C ILE A 48 -8.64 -9.47 -2.51
N PRO A 49 -9.12 -9.95 -1.35
CA PRO A 49 -10.14 -9.21 -0.59
C PRO A 49 -9.69 -7.84 -0.13
N LEU A 50 -10.61 -6.89 -0.12
CA LEU A 50 -10.39 -5.60 0.53
C LEU A 50 -10.69 -5.77 2.02
N LEU A 51 -9.71 -5.46 2.87
CA LEU A 51 -9.83 -5.63 4.30
C LEU A 51 -10.29 -4.34 4.98
N LEU A 52 -11.07 -4.47 6.04
CA LEU A 52 -11.51 -3.35 6.85
C LEU A 52 -10.49 -2.95 7.92
N GLU A 53 -9.55 -3.84 8.21
CA GLU A 53 -8.45 -3.57 9.12
C GLU A 53 -7.24 -4.42 8.72
N ALA A 54 -6.06 -3.98 9.11
CA ALA A 54 -4.83 -4.72 8.81
C ALA A 54 -4.82 -6.04 9.56
N GLN A 55 -4.39 -7.09 8.85
CA GLN A 55 -4.32 -8.45 9.39
C GLN A 55 -2.97 -9.06 9.06
N PRO A 56 -2.57 -10.15 9.74
CA PRO A 56 -1.36 -10.88 9.36
C PRO A 56 -1.41 -11.33 7.90
N ASP A 57 -0.26 -11.35 7.26
CA ASP A 57 -0.09 -11.76 5.87
C ASP A 57 -0.86 -10.90 4.87
N SER A 58 -1.19 -9.66 5.25
CA SER A 58 -1.89 -8.73 4.36
C SER A 58 -0.93 -7.75 3.69
N LEU A 59 -1.39 -7.20 2.57
CA LEU A 59 -0.76 -6.06 1.93
C LEU A 59 -1.38 -4.79 2.52
N VAL A 60 -0.54 -3.89 3.00
CA VAL A 60 -0.99 -2.63 3.61
C VAL A 60 -0.47 -1.48 2.76
N VAL A 61 -1.35 -0.56 2.41
CA VAL A 61 -0.98 0.56 1.55
C VAL A 61 -1.42 1.90 2.11
N ASP A 62 -0.66 2.92 1.80
CA ASP A 62 -0.99 4.31 2.13
C ASP A 62 -0.52 5.20 0.98
N ASP A 63 -1.01 6.42 0.93
CA ASP A 63 -0.64 7.36 -0.13
C ASP A 63 0.74 7.99 0.14
N VAL A 64 0.96 8.48 1.36
CA VAL A 64 2.20 9.21 1.70
C VAL A 64 2.75 8.75 3.05
N TYR A 65 4.05 8.49 3.09
CA TYR A 65 4.78 8.25 4.34
C TYR A 65 5.58 9.52 4.69
N GLU A 66 5.26 10.15 5.80
CA GLU A 66 5.96 11.33 6.30
C GLU A 66 6.67 11.07 7.62
N THR A 67 5.91 10.68 8.63
CA THR A 67 6.40 10.52 10.00
C THR A 67 6.38 9.09 10.50
N GLY A 68 5.74 8.19 9.76
CA GLY A 68 5.62 6.79 10.14
C GLY A 68 4.53 6.50 11.15
N THR A 69 3.88 7.50 11.69
CA THR A 69 2.91 7.32 12.76
C THR A 69 1.76 6.37 12.38
N THR A 70 1.26 6.49 11.15
CA THR A 70 0.14 5.67 10.69
C THR A 70 0.59 4.26 10.34
N LEU A 71 1.60 4.15 9.47
CA LEU A 71 2.05 2.87 8.94
C LEU A 71 2.69 2.00 10.02
N ASP A 72 3.41 2.61 10.94
CA ASP A 72 4.11 1.88 12.00
C ASP A 72 3.16 1.15 12.97
N ARG A 73 1.87 1.51 12.97
CA ARG A 73 0.87 0.82 13.79
C ARG A 73 0.72 -0.66 13.44
N VAL A 74 1.03 -1.02 12.21
CA VAL A 74 0.86 -2.40 11.73
C VAL A 74 2.19 -3.12 11.55
N ARG A 75 3.28 -2.46 11.88
CA ARG A 75 4.64 -2.97 11.67
C ARG A 75 4.87 -4.35 12.28
N ASP A 76 4.27 -4.61 13.45
CA ASP A 76 4.51 -5.84 14.20
C ASP A 76 3.61 -7.01 13.81
N LEU A 77 2.67 -6.78 12.88
CA LEU A 77 1.84 -7.89 12.39
C LEU A 77 2.68 -8.85 11.55
N PRO A 78 2.62 -10.18 11.83
CA PRO A 78 3.44 -11.14 11.08
C PRO A 78 3.04 -11.21 9.61
N GLY A 79 4.06 -11.31 8.74
CA GLY A 79 3.85 -11.46 7.31
C GLY A 79 3.35 -10.22 6.60
N ILE A 80 3.38 -9.05 7.25
CA ILE A 80 2.88 -7.80 6.66
C ILE A 80 3.82 -7.34 5.54
N THR A 81 3.24 -6.87 4.45
CA THR A 81 3.97 -6.19 3.37
C THR A 81 3.36 -4.81 3.22
N ALA A 82 4.19 -3.79 3.25
CA ALA A 82 3.73 -2.40 3.20
C ALA A 82 4.28 -1.68 1.98
N PHE A 83 3.39 -0.97 1.29
CA PHE A 83 3.74 -0.08 0.19
C PHE A 83 3.13 1.29 0.42
N VAL A 84 3.87 2.33 0.06
CA VAL A 84 3.32 3.68 -0.02
C VAL A 84 3.53 4.22 -1.44
N TRP A 85 2.65 5.12 -1.86
CA TRP A 85 2.82 5.76 -3.14
C TRP A 85 4.04 6.67 -3.12
N ILE A 86 4.10 7.57 -2.15
CA ILE A 86 5.20 8.53 -2.00
C ILE A 86 5.78 8.43 -0.60
N SER A 87 7.09 8.25 -0.50
CA SER A 87 7.79 8.32 0.78
C SER A 87 8.61 9.60 0.82
N LYS A 88 8.42 10.42 1.85
CA LYS A 88 9.18 11.67 2.04
C LYS A 88 10.49 11.44 2.77
N VAL A 89 10.72 10.22 3.22
CA VAL A 89 11.96 9.81 3.87
C VAL A 89 12.45 8.54 3.23
N GLU A 90 13.70 8.16 3.48
CA GLU A 90 14.26 6.92 2.95
C GLU A 90 13.47 5.72 3.46
N PRO A 91 12.92 4.86 2.58
CA PRO A 91 12.18 3.68 3.02
C PRO A 91 13.03 2.74 3.87
N GLN A 92 12.43 2.17 4.91
CA GLN A 92 13.09 1.23 5.82
C GLN A 92 12.43 -0.14 5.73
N TRP A 93 11.32 -0.35 6.47
CA TRP A 93 10.61 -1.64 6.46
C TRP A 93 9.46 -1.68 5.44
N TRP A 94 9.19 -0.58 4.81
CA TRP A 94 8.17 -0.48 3.77
C TRP A 94 8.82 -0.19 2.42
N SER A 95 8.06 -0.41 1.34
CA SER A 95 8.49 -0.04 0.00
C SER A 95 7.72 1.18 -0.49
N ALA A 96 8.35 1.98 -1.32
CA ALA A 96 7.72 3.17 -1.89
C ALA A 96 7.83 3.12 -3.41
N VAL A 97 6.79 3.65 -4.09
CA VAL A 97 6.81 3.77 -5.55
C VAL A 97 7.63 4.99 -5.95
N GLU A 98 7.50 6.07 -5.17
CA GLU A 98 8.27 7.30 -5.42
C GLU A 98 8.92 7.85 -4.16
#